data_13aa777a4de9ad7c7082b81eb6e89725
#
_entry.id   13aa777a4de9ad7c7082b81eb6e89725
#
_cell.length_a   1.000
_cell.length_b   1.000
_cell.length_c   1.000
_cell.angle_alpha   90.00
_cell.angle_beta   90.00
_cell.angle_gamma   90.00
#
_symmetry.space_group_name_H-M   'P 1'
#
loop_
_entity.id
_entity.type
_entity.pdbx_description
1 polymer ?
#
loop_
_entity_poly.entity_id
_entity_poly.type
_entity_poly.pdbx_seq_one_letter_code
_entity_poly.pdbx_strand_id
1 'polypeptide(L)'
;MQIIDAHSHLWLNQNTVVDGQPIRSLESNPSRSEFFGEERQMLPPFMIDGRNTAEVFLSNMDYAQVGAAVVVQEIIDGNQNDYLAIVQNKYPDRFFCMGMLTDLSAKEDLEQQVNALSKTFRGIAIPGHRVKGSLIERMPLFKAMEEQKMILSMCLADDEKQIAEMAEVIKECPNLKVAIGHFGMVTTPSFRSQVKLANCGKNVMVESGGITWLYNEEFYPFPSAVKSIREAADLVGMDKLMWGSDYPRTITAITYRMSYDFILKSNEMTEEEKAAFLGGNANTFYGFGKLPELPYIKNMSE
;
A
#
# COMPACT_ATOMS: atom_id res chain seq x y z
N MET A 1 -15.47 -11.41 -10.84
CA MET A 1 -14.23 -10.61 -10.76
C MET A 1 -13.65 -10.79 -9.37
N GLN A 2 -12.35 -11.06 -9.25
CA GLN A 2 -11.66 -11.08 -7.95
C GLN A 2 -11.14 -9.67 -7.66
N ILE A 3 -11.31 -9.19 -6.43
CA ILE A 3 -10.82 -7.88 -5.99
C ILE A 3 -9.72 -8.10 -4.97
N ILE A 4 -8.59 -7.43 -5.15
CA ILE A 4 -7.42 -7.49 -4.27
C ILE A 4 -6.97 -6.07 -3.96
N ASP A 5 -6.86 -5.75 -2.70
CA ASP A 5 -6.34 -4.48 -2.22
C ASP A 5 -4.81 -4.52 -2.20
N ALA A 6 -4.16 -3.75 -3.05
CA ALA A 6 -2.70 -3.75 -3.17
C ALA A 6 -2.00 -2.84 -2.15
N HIS A 7 -2.75 -2.12 -1.29
CA HIS A 7 -2.17 -1.22 -0.29
C HIS A 7 -3.10 -1.03 0.91
N SER A 8 -2.71 -1.58 2.03
CA SER A 8 -3.43 -1.44 3.31
C SER A 8 -2.45 -1.51 4.48
N HIS A 9 -2.91 -1.13 5.69
CA HIS A 9 -2.11 -1.14 6.91
C HIS A 9 -2.84 -1.86 8.03
N LEU A 10 -2.08 -2.51 8.91
CA LEU A 10 -2.58 -3.13 10.13
C LEU A 10 -1.62 -2.85 11.30
N TRP A 11 -2.17 -2.65 12.50
CA TRP A 11 -1.39 -2.51 13.73
C TRP A 11 -2.18 -2.94 14.98
N LEU A 12 -1.44 -3.38 15.99
CA LEU A 12 -2.00 -3.62 17.33
C LEU A 12 -1.94 -2.36 18.20
N ASN A 13 -0.90 -1.56 18.01
CA ASN A 13 -0.70 -0.33 18.74
C ASN A 13 0.11 0.64 17.86
N GLN A 14 -0.42 1.82 17.66
CA GLN A 14 0.33 2.90 17.03
C GLN A 14 1.07 3.68 18.12
N ASN A 15 2.37 3.42 18.23
CA ASN A 15 3.25 4.09 19.18
C ASN A 15 4.68 4.09 18.64
N THR A 16 5.11 5.22 18.10
CA THR A 16 6.44 5.39 17.50
C THR A 16 6.92 6.84 17.61
N VAL A 17 8.17 7.06 17.20
CA VAL A 17 8.76 8.40 17.09
C VAL A 17 9.34 8.56 15.69
N VAL A 18 8.92 9.61 14.99
CA VAL A 18 9.42 9.95 13.66
C VAL A 18 9.98 11.38 13.71
N ASP A 19 11.25 11.54 13.30
CA ASP A 19 11.96 12.83 13.36
C ASP A 19 11.89 13.52 14.73
N GLY A 20 11.95 12.74 15.82
CA GLY A 20 11.87 13.24 17.19
C GLY A 20 10.45 13.61 17.65
N GLN A 21 9.44 13.45 16.82
CA GLN A 21 8.05 13.71 17.16
C GLN A 21 7.31 12.41 17.47
N PRO A 22 6.54 12.35 18.56
CA PRO A 22 5.75 11.17 18.89
C PRO A 22 4.57 11.01 17.93
N ILE A 23 4.28 9.75 17.60
CA ILE A 23 3.07 9.34 16.89
C ILE A 23 2.47 8.19 17.68
N ARG A 24 1.35 8.46 18.35
CA ARG A 24 0.73 7.49 19.27
C ARG A 24 -0.76 7.76 19.44
N SER A 25 -1.51 6.70 19.65
CA SER A 25 -2.93 6.80 19.98
C SER A 25 -3.14 7.58 21.28
N LEU A 26 -4.17 8.42 21.33
CA LEU A 26 -4.51 9.20 22.52
C LEU A 26 -5.28 8.35 23.54
N GLU A 27 -4.90 8.39 24.80
CA GLU A 27 -5.59 7.69 25.88
C GLU A 27 -7.07 8.14 26.03
N SER A 28 -7.34 9.41 25.78
CA SER A 28 -8.69 9.98 25.86
C SER A 28 -9.64 9.53 24.76
N ASN A 29 -9.07 9.24 23.58
CA ASN A 29 -9.81 8.72 22.42
C ASN A 29 -8.83 8.00 21.48
N PRO A 30 -8.65 6.69 21.63
CA PRO A 30 -7.64 5.94 20.86
C PRO A 30 -7.86 5.86 19.35
N SER A 31 -9.04 6.25 18.82
CA SER A 31 -9.21 6.42 17.37
C SER A 31 -8.47 7.63 16.80
N ARG A 32 -7.99 8.53 17.68
CA ARG A 32 -7.16 9.68 17.36
C ARG A 32 -5.73 9.46 17.81
N SER A 33 -4.82 10.16 17.20
CA SER A 33 -3.40 10.10 17.54
C SER A 33 -2.80 11.48 17.68
N GLU A 34 -1.83 11.62 18.59
CA GLU A 34 -0.83 12.65 18.49
C GLU A 34 -0.01 12.35 17.23
N PHE A 35 0.06 13.32 16.31
CA PHE A 35 0.66 13.14 14.99
C PHE A 35 1.44 14.38 14.60
N PHE A 36 2.77 14.33 14.76
CA PHE A 36 3.68 15.48 14.55
C PHE A 36 3.25 16.75 15.29
N GLY A 37 2.85 16.59 16.56
CA GLY A 37 2.45 17.71 17.44
C GLY A 37 0.99 18.17 17.28
N GLU A 38 0.22 17.51 16.44
CA GLU A 38 -1.23 17.76 16.26
C GLU A 38 -2.06 16.52 16.65
N GLU A 39 -3.29 16.74 17.11
CA GLU A 39 -4.28 15.67 17.25
C GLU A 39 -4.94 15.40 15.90
N ARG A 40 -4.89 14.14 15.42
CA ARG A 40 -5.51 13.74 14.15
C ARG A 40 -6.36 12.49 14.30
N GLN A 41 -7.45 12.41 13.52
CA GLN A 41 -8.27 11.22 13.38
C GLN A 41 -7.54 10.21 12.49
N MET A 42 -6.95 9.17 13.09
CA MET A 42 -6.17 8.15 12.37
C MET A 42 -7.00 6.90 12.05
N LEU A 43 -8.00 6.60 12.87
CA LEU A 43 -8.95 5.51 12.68
C LEU A 43 -10.38 6.05 12.59
N PRO A 44 -11.33 5.31 12.01
CA PRO A 44 -12.75 5.66 12.11
C PRO A 44 -13.17 5.86 13.57
N PRO A 45 -14.07 6.81 13.86
CA PRO A 45 -14.45 7.14 15.24
C PRO A 45 -15.00 5.99 16.08
N PHE A 46 -15.45 4.90 15.44
CA PHE A 46 -15.97 3.72 16.10
C PHE A 46 -14.87 2.70 16.49
N MET A 47 -13.64 2.85 16.00
CA MET A 47 -12.48 2.01 16.36
C MET A 47 -11.81 2.59 17.62
N ILE A 48 -12.54 2.57 18.73
CA ILE A 48 -12.18 3.28 19.96
C ILE A 48 -11.12 2.62 20.83
N ASP A 49 -10.66 1.44 20.45
CA ASP A 49 -9.56 0.74 21.13
C ASP A 49 -8.16 1.08 20.53
N GLY A 50 -8.12 1.92 19.49
CA GLY A 50 -6.89 2.34 18.80
C GLY A 50 -6.21 1.25 17.97
N ARG A 51 -6.84 0.09 17.84
CA ARG A 51 -6.30 -1.08 17.15
C ARG A 51 -6.88 -1.19 15.74
N ASN A 52 -6.02 -1.51 14.81
CA ASN A 52 -6.42 -1.81 13.43
C ASN A 52 -6.04 -3.26 13.12
N THR A 53 -6.86 -4.20 13.56
CA THR A 53 -6.54 -5.63 13.51
C THR A 53 -6.96 -6.30 12.22
N ALA A 54 -6.31 -7.44 11.92
CA ALA A 54 -6.66 -8.28 10.78
C ALA A 54 -8.12 -8.75 10.82
N GLU A 55 -8.66 -9.04 12.01
CA GLU A 55 -10.04 -9.50 12.18
C GLU A 55 -11.05 -8.41 11.80
N VAL A 56 -10.78 -7.17 12.20
CA VAL A 56 -11.62 -6.01 11.81
C VAL A 56 -11.51 -5.77 10.31
N PHE A 57 -10.31 -5.87 9.76
CA PHE A 57 -10.12 -5.69 8.32
C PHE A 57 -10.78 -6.82 7.50
N LEU A 58 -10.64 -8.08 7.92
CA LEU A 58 -11.33 -9.21 7.28
C LEU A 58 -12.84 -9.01 7.25
N SER A 59 -13.45 -8.51 8.34
CA SER A 59 -14.88 -8.21 8.35
C SER A 59 -15.26 -7.16 7.30
N ASN A 60 -14.44 -6.10 7.14
CA ASN A 60 -14.64 -5.10 6.08
C ASN A 60 -14.43 -5.68 4.68
N MET A 61 -13.39 -6.50 4.50
CA MET A 61 -13.08 -7.18 3.24
C MET A 61 -14.21 -8.12 2.82
N ASP A 62 -14.70 -8.96 3.74
CA ASP A 62 -15.78 -9.92 3.46
C ASP A 62 -17.09 -9.20 3.08
N TYR A 63 -17.46 -8.16 3.82
CA TYR A 63 -18.61 -7.32 3.50
C TYR A 63 -18.46 -6.63 2.15
N ALA A 64 -17.28 -6.13 1.83
CA ALA A 64 -16.98 -5.48 0.56
C ALA A 64 -16.62 -6.45 -0.58
N GLN A 65 -16.62 -7.78 -0.34
CA GLN A 65 -16.24 -8.80 -1.33
C GLN A 65 -14.82 -8.65 -1.87
N VAL A 66 -13.87 -8.19 -1.02
CA VAL A 66 -12.44 -8.12 -1.33
C VAL A 66 -11.77 -9.42 -0.87
N GLY A 67 -11.22 -10.17 -1.83
CA GLY A 67 -10.70 -11.53 -1.58
C GLY A 67 -9.39 -11.57 -0.84
N ALA A 68 -8.48 -10.63 -1.09
CA ALA A 68 -7.19 -10.55 -0.43
C ALA A 68 -6.67 -9.12 -0.33
N ALA A 69 -5.67 -8.88 0.51
CA ALA A 69 -5.03 -7.60 0.66
C ALA A 69 -3.51 -7.72 0.88
N VAL A 70 -2.79 -6.74 0.38
CA VAL A 70 -1.38 -6.51 0.68
C VAL A 70 -1.29 -5.54 1.86
N VAL A 71 -0.62 -5.98 2.92
CA VAL A 71 -0.39 -5.17 4.11
C VAL A 71 1.02 -4.64 4.07
N VAL A 72 1.15 -3.36 3.82
CA VAL A 72 2.41 -2.62 3.88
C VAL A 72 2.61 -2.00 5.26
N GLN A 73 3.81 -1.58 5.58
CA GLN A 73 4.11 -0.88 6.81
C GLN A 73 4.65 0.52 6.51
N GLU A 74 4.24 1.46 7.34
CA GLU A 74 4.78 2.81 7.36
C GLU A 74 5.31 3.12 8.77
N ILE A 75 6.38 3.91 8.88
CA ILE A 75 7.01 4.26 10.15
C ILE A 75 6.02 4.83 11.16
N ILE A 76 5.04 5.59 10.69
CA ILE A 76 4.01 6.20 11.54
C ILE A 76 3.09 5.17 12.22
N ASP A 77 3.03 3.94 11.71
CA ASP A 77 2.27 2.86 12.32
C ASP A 77 3.07 2.13 13.42
N GLY A 78 4.38 2.43 13.51
CA GLY A 78 5.34 1.66 14.29
C GLY A 78 5.72 0.34 13.63
N ASN A 79 6.76 -0.31 14.16
CA ASN A 79 7.16 -1.63 13.64
C ASN A 79 6.16 -2.70 14.08
N GLN A 80 5.47 -3.31 13.12
CA GLN A 80 4.46 -4.35 13.33
C GLN A 80 4.94 -5.74 12.85
N ASN A 81 6.24 -5.96 12.65
CA ASN A 81 6.76 -7.21 12.07
C ASN A 81 6.26 -8.45 12.82
N ASP A 82 6.32 -8.46 14.15
CA ASP A 82 5.87 -9.62 14.94
C ASP A 82 4.38 -9.90 14.77
N TYR A 83 3.57 -8.83 14.76
CA TYR A 83 2.13 -8.96 14.54
C TYR A 83 1.81 -9.43 13.13
N LEU A 84 2.43 -8.84 12.11
CA LEU A 84 2.17 -9.20 10.71
C LEU A 84 2.67 -10.61 10.36
N ALA A 85 3.70 -11.10 11.04
CA ALA A 85 4.12 -12.50 10.93
C ALA A 85 3.01 -13.46 11.43
N ILE A 86 2.34 -13.12 12.53
CA ILE A 86 1.20 -13.88 13.05
C ILE A 86 0.02 -13.80 12.06
N VAL A 87 -0.30 -12.61 11.54
CA VAL A 87 -1.39 -12.39 10.59
C VAL A 87 -1.18 -13.22 9.32
N GLN A 88 0.00 -13.14 8.71
CA GLN A 88 0.32 -13.89 7.49
C GLN A 88 0.22 -15.40 7.68
N ASN A 89 0.69 -15.92 8.81
CA ASN A 89 0.60 -17.34 9.13
C ASN A 89 -0.84 -17.80 9.39
N LYS A 90 -1.66 -16.93 10.01
CA LYS A 90 -3.06 -17.25 10.33
C LYS A 90 -3.98 -17.16 9.11
N TYR A 91 -3.70 -16.26 8.19
CA TYR A 91 -4.55 -15.95 7.03
C TYR A 91 -3.74 -15.91 5.72
N PRO A 92 -3.02 -16.99 5.34
CA PRO A 92 -2.06 -16.97 4.23
C PRO A 92 -2.71 -16.72 2.86
N ASP A 93 -3.98 -17.07 2.68
CA ASP A 93 -4.72 -16.87 1.44
C ASP A 93 -5.42 -15.51 1.36
N ARG A 94 -5.39 -14.73 2.45
CA ARG A 94 -6.07 -13.44 2.56
C ARG A 94 -5.10 -12.27 2.64
N PHE A 95 -3.92 -12.46 3.23
CA PHE A 95 -2.97 -11.38 3.43
C PHE A 95 -1.59 -11.71 2.87
N PHE A 96 -1.04 -10.76 2.13
CA PHE A 96 0.37 -10.67 1.81
C PHE A 96 0.97 -9.58 2.69
N CYS A 97 1.61 -9.97 3.79
CA CYS A 97 2.22 -9.00 4.69
C CYS A 97 3.66 -8.69 4.27
N MET A 98 4.04 -7.41 4.34
CA MET A 98 5.41 -6.96 4.11
C MET A 98 6.11 -6.63 5.42
N GLY A 99 7.39 -7.00 5.50
CA GLY A 99 8.24 -6.60 6.60
C GLY A 99 8.67 -5.14 6.49
N MET A 100 9.16 -4.59 7.59
CA MET A 100 9.77 -3.26 7.66
C MET A 100 11.16 -3.37 8.26
N LEU A 101 12.12 -2.60 7.73
CA LEU A 101 13.46 -2.46 8.30
C LEU A 101 13.36 -1.80 9.67
N THR A 102 14.22 -2.21 10.60
CA THR A 102 14.24 -1.63 11.95
C THR A 102 14.77 -0.20 11.97
N ASP A 103 15.66 0.14 11.03
CA ASP A 103 16.21 1.47 10.86
C ASP A 103 16.35 1.81 9.38
N LEU A 104 15.50 2.71 8.90
CA LEU A 104 15.58 3.22 7.52
C LEU A 104 16.79 4.12 7.26
N SER A 105 17.43 4.66 8.31
CA SER A 105 18.62 5.49 8.18
C SER A 105 19.90 4.67 8.12
N ALA A 106 19.84 3.39 8.51
CA ALA A 106 21.00 2.49 8.46
C ALA A 106 21.56 2.39 7.04
N LYS A 107 22.87 2.39 6.94
CA LYS A 107 23.63 2.12 5.71
C LYS A 107 24.41 0.82 5.79
N GLU A 108 24.63 0.35 7.00
CA GLU A 108 25.35 -0.87 7.34
C GLU A 108 24.35 -2.00 7.64
N ASP A 109 24.76 -3.23 7.48
CA ASP A 109 24.00 -4.44 7.77
C ASP A 109 22.65 -4.59 7.02
N LEU A 110 22.43 -3.82 5.95
CA LEU A 110 21.19 -3.87 5.17
C LEU A 110 20.89 -5.27 4.61
N GLU A 111 21.92 -5.95 4.09
CA GLU A 111 21.80 -7.34 3.61
C GLU A 111 21.39 -8.30 4.72
N GLN A 112 21.93 -8.14 5.93
CA GLN A 112 21.58 -8.98 7.09
C GLN A 112 20.13 -8.77 7.50
N GLN A 113 19.64 -7.52 7.49
CA GLN A 113 18.24 -7.21 7.78
C GLN A 113 17.31 -7.84 6.73
N VAL A 114 17.64 -7.74 5.43
CA VAL A 114 16.89 -8.41 4.36
C VAL A 114 16.86 -9.91 4.56
N ASN A 115 18.03 -10.53 4.82
CA ASN A 115 18.13 -11.97 5.06
C ASN A 115 17.35 -12.42 6.30
N ALA A 116 17.25 -11.59 7.32
CA ALA A 116 16.42 -11.88 8.49
C ALA A 116 14.93 -11.81 8.16
N LEU A 117 14.49 -10.75 7.47
CA LEU A 117 13.09 -10.54 7.08
C LEU A 117 12.61 -11.57 6.06
N SER A 118 13.46 -12.01 5.13
CA SER A 118 13.11 -12.98 4.08
C SER A 118 12.71 -14.36 4.63
N LYS A 119 13.08 -14.68 5.88
CA LYS A 119 12.65 -15.91 6.56
C LYS A 119 11.16 -15.92 6.91
N THR A 120 10.56 -14.74 6.99
CA THR A 120 9.17 -14.56 7.40
C THR A 120 8.33 -13.91 6.31
N PHE A 121 8.85 -12.87 5.65
CA PHE A 121 8.12 -12.05 4.69
C PHE A 121 8.62 -12.28 3.27
N ARG A 122 7.70 -12.20 2.31
CA ARG A 122 8.01 -12.26 0.88
C ARG A 122 8.22 -10.86 0.25
N GLY A 123 8.15 -9.80 1.05
CA GLY A 123 8.35 -8.42 0.62
C GLY A 123 8.71 -7.50 1.77
N ILE A 124 9.24 -6.33 1.43
CA ILE A 124 9.58 -5.25 2.36
C ILE A 124 8.91 -3.97 1.86
N ALA A 125 8.28 -3.24 2.78
CA ALA A 125 7.74 -1.91 2.54
C ALA A 125 8.76 -0.85 2.98
N ILE A 126 9.00 0.13 2.12
CA ILE A 126 9.90 1.26 2.39
C ILE A 126 9.16 2.57 2.11
N PRO A 127 8.89 3.38 3.13
CA PRO A 127 8.39 4.73 2.96
C PRO A 127 9.52 5.65 2.49
N GLY A 128 9.83 5.62 1.19
CA GLY A 128 10.94 6.30 0.57
C GLY A 128 10.95 7.80 0.83
N HIS A 129 9.76 8.42 0.95
CA HIS A 129 9.61 9.83 1.31
C HIS A 129 10.15 10.18 2.72
N ARG A 130 10.44 9.17 3.56
CA ARG A 130 11.08 9.33 4.88
C ARG A 130 12.54 8.89 4.90
N VAL A 131 13.02 8.32 3.80
CA VAL A 131 14.43 7.92 3.69
C VAL A 131 15.31 9.14 3.56
N LYS A 132 16.24 9.33 4.49
CA LYS A 132 17.26 10.39 4.43
C LYS A 132 18.44 9.92 3.56
N GLY A 133 18.90 10.79 2.67
CA GLY A 133 20.02 10.52 1.77
C GLY A 133 19.58 9.78 0.50
N SER A 134 20.57 9.29 -0.24
CA SER A 134 20.37 8.70 -1.57
C SER A 134 19.88 7.25 -1.49
N LEU A 135 18.96 6.86 -2.39
CA LEU A 135 18.59 5.45 -2.59
C LEU A 135 19.75 4.63 -3.16
N ILE A 136 20.64 5.26 -3.94
CA ILE A 136 21.81 4.59 -4.52
C ILE A 136 22.79 4.10 -3.44
N GLU A 137 22.91 4.85 -2.34
CA GLU A 137 23.74 4.40 -1.20
C GLU A 137 23.19 3.13 -0.53
N ARG A 138 21.95 2.75 -0.84
CA ARG A 138 21.27 1.55 -0.37
C ARG A 138 21.17 0.44 -1.41
N MET A 139 21.94 0.52 -2.49
CA MET A 139 21.96 -0.51 -3.52
C MET A 139 22.16 -1.94 -2.97
N PRO A 140 23.00 -2.17 -1.93
CA PRO A 140 23.12 -3.49 -1.32
C PRO A 140 21.79 -4.07 -0.81
N LEU A 141 20.90 -3.22 -0.23
CA LEU A 141 19.56 -3.60 0.19
C LEU A 141 18.74 -4.16 -0.99
N PHE A 142 18.68 -3.42 -2.10
CA PHE A 142 17.86 -3.78 -3.27
C PHE A 142 18.39 -5.04 -3.96
N LYS A 143 19.72 -5.20 -4.04
CA LYS A 143 20.35 -6.42 -4.56
C LYS A 143 20.06 -7.63 -3.68
N ALA A 144 20.15 -7.49 -2.36
CA ALA A 144 19.79 -8.57 -1.44
C ALA A 144 18.28 -8.94 -1.56
N MET A 145 17.39 -7.97 -1.72
CA MET A 145 15.96 -8.23 -1.96
C MET A 145 15.75 -8.97 -3.28
N GLU A 146 16.46 -8.61 -4.35
CA GLU A 146 16.41 -9.30 -5.64
C GLU A 146 16.88 -10.75 -5.52
N GLU A 147 17.99 -11.00 -4.85
CA GLU A 147 18.56 -12.34 -4.60
C GLU A 147 17.58 -13.21 -3.79
N GLN A 148 16.95 -12.64 -2.77
CA GLN A 148 15.92 -13.31 -1.96
C GLN A 148 14.55 -13.40 -2.65
N LYS A 149 14.41 -12.89 -3.87
CA LYS A 149 13.16 -12.83 -4.64
C LYS A 149 12.01 -12.14 -3.89
N MET A 150 12.35 -11.15 -3.08
CA MET A 150 11.38 -10.35 -2.33
C MET A 150 10.74 -9.29 -3.23
N ILE A 151 9.57 -8.82 -2.82
CA ILE A 151 8.87 -7.70 -3.46
C ILE A 151 9.16 -6.43 -2.67
N LEU A 152 9.52 -5.35 -3.36
CA LEU A 152 9.64 -4.02 -2.79
C LEU A 152 8.33 -3.25 -2.96
N SER A 153 7.75 -2.75 -1.88
CA SER A 153 6.76 -1.66 -1.91
C SER A 153 7.47 -0.35 -1.57
N MET A 154 7.36 0.65 -2.44
CA MET A 154 8.09 1.91 -2.34
C MET A 154 7.16 3.10 -2.50
N CYS A 155 7.01 3.93 -1.46
CA CYS A 155 6.33 5.21 -1.53
C CYS A 155 7.37 6.32 -1.63
N LEU A 156 7.55 6.90 -2.82
CA LEU A 156 8.57 7.93 -3.07
C LEU A 156 8.11 9.32 -2.61
N ALA A 157 9.07 10.19 -2.36
CA ALA A 157 8.83 11.62 -2.17
C ALA A 157 8.45 12.31 -3.50
N ASP A 158 7.85 13.48 -3.40
CA ASP A 158 7.71 14.43 -4.53
C ASP A 158 9.06 15.08 -4.83
N ASP A 159 10.02 14.27 -5.29
CA ASP A 159 11.41 14.64 -5.53
C ASP A 159 11.95 13.91 -6.77
N GLU A 160 12.16 14.66 -7.85
CA GLU A 160 12.66 14.13 -9.11
C GLU A 160 14.04 13.46 -8.99
N LYS A 161 14.87 13.87 -8.01
CA LYS A 161 16.15 13.20 -7.75
C LYS A 161 15.92 11.79 -7.20
N GLN A 162 15.05 11.64 -6.22
CA GLN A 162 14.73 10.33 -5.64
C GLN A 162 14.07 9.42 -6.68
N ILE A 163 13.23 9.97 -7.56
CA ILE A 163 12.59 9.23 -8.66
C ILE A 163 13.64 8.75 -9.66
N ALA A 164 14.60 9.60 -10.03
CA ALA A 164 15.70 9.20 -10.92
C ALA A 164 16.60 8.12 -10.29
N GLU A 165 16.88 8.23 -8.98
CA GLU A 165 17.60 7.20 -8.23
C GLU A 165 16.83 5.86 -8.20
N MET A 166 15.49 5.91 -8.06
CA MET A 166 14.66 4.69 -8.13
C MET A 166 14.69 4.06 -9.53
N ALA A 167 14.69 4.86 -10.59
CA ALA A 167 14.86 4.35 -11.95
C ALA A 167 16.20 3.62 -12.13
N GLU A 168 17.27 4.13 -11.53
CA GLU A 168 18.57 3.45 -11.54
C GLU A 168 18.56 2.16 -10.72
N VAL A 169 17.90 2.13 -9.55
CA VAL A 169 17.69 0.91 -8.76
C VAL A 169 16.96 -0.15 -9.59
N ILE A 170 15.88 0.21 -10.30
CA ILE A 170 15.15 -0.71 -11.16
C ILE A 170 16.03 -1.28 -12.27
N LYS A 171 16.88 -0.46 -12.85
CA LYS A 171 17.83 -0.86 -13.91
C LYS A 171 18.92 -1.81 -13.39
N GLU A 172 19.48 -1.53 -12.21
CA GLU A 172 20.54 -2.33 -11.60
C GLU A 172 20.02 -3.64 -10.95
N CYS A 173 18.70 -3.71 -10.66
CA CYS A 173 18.01 -4.87 -10.10
C CYS A 173 16.83 -5.30 -11.01
N PRO A 174 17.10 -5.81 -12.23
CA PRO A 174 16.07 -6.02 -13.25
C PRO A 174 15.07 -7.14 -12.92
N ASN A 175 15.38 -8.01 -11.96
CA ASN A 175 14.48 -9.08 -11.51
C ASN A 175 13.74 -8.72 -10.21
N LEU A 176 14.11 -7.62 -9.55
CA LEU A 176 13.38 -7.14 -8.38
C LEU A 176 11.96 -6.75 -8.79
N LYS A 177 10.96 -7.29 -8.09
CA LYS A 177 9.58 -6.84 -8.23
C LYS A 177 9.39 -5.57 -7.41
N VAL A 178 8.89 -4.51 -8.03
CA VAL A 178 8.69 -3.21 -7.39
C VAL A 178 7.25 -2.75 -7.56
N ALA A 179 6.58 -2.42 -6.46
CA ALA A 179 5.29 -1.71 -6.43
C ALA A 179 5.53 -0.26 -5.99
N ILE A 180 5.28 0.70 -6.88
CA ILE A 180 5.33 2.14 -6.55
C ILE A 180 3.98 2.54 -5.98
N GLY A 181 3.99 3.11 -4.76
CA GLY A 181 2.80 3.43 -4.00
C GLY A 181 2.10 4.73 -4.40
N HIS A 182 0.78 4.78 -4.13
CA HIS A 182 -0.07 5.97 -4.20
C HIS A 182 -0.12 6.69 -5.56
N PHE A 183 0.20 6.03 -6.67
CA PHE A 183 0.45 6.69 -7.96
C PHE A 183 1.44 7.86 -7.84
N GLY A 184 2.35 7.79 -6.85
CA GLY A 184 3.22 8.92 -6.55
C GLY A 184 2.48 10.17 -6.09
N MET A 185 1.35 10.00 -5.38
CA MET A 185 0.50 11.12 -4.92
C MET A 185 -0.02 11.96 -6.10
N VAL A 186 -1.11 11.52 -6.72
CA VAL A 186 -1.70 12.13 -7.95
C VAL A 186 -1.92 13.64 -7.92
N THR A 187 -1.91 14.26 -6.75
CA THR A 187 -2.06 15.70 -6.55
C THR A 187 -0.73 16.45 -6.52
N THR A 188 0.41 15.75 -6.66
CA THR A 188 1.75 16.35 -6.66
C THR A 188 2.32 16.49 -8.07
N PRO A 189 3.29 17.40 -8.30
CA PRO A 189 3.94 17.58 -9.60
C PRO A 189 4.59 16.31 -10.16
N SER A 190 5.18 15.47 -9.31
CA SER A 190 5.91 14.26 -9.72
C SER A 190 5.04 13.05 -10.06
N PHE A 191 3.72 13.15 -9.98
CA PHE A 191 2.79 12.07 -10.30
C PHE A 191 3.19 11.31 -11.58
N ARG A 192 3.34 12.06 -12.72
CA ARG A 192 3.66 11.45 -14.02
C ARG A 192 5.03 10.79 -14.04
N SER A 193 6.02 11.40 -13.39
CA SER A 193 7.38 10.86 -13.31
C SER A 193 7.38 9.55 -12.52
N GLN A 194 6.68 9.49 -11.40
CA GLN A 194 6.58 8.28 -10.59
C GLN A 194 5.83 7.16 -11.30
N VAL A 195 4.68 7.44 -11.94
CA VAL A 195 3.94 6.44 -12.73
C VAL A 195 4.81 5.86 -13.84
N LYS A 196 5.58 6.70 -14.55
CA LYS A 196 6.46 6.27 -15.64
C LYS A 196 7.59 5.33 -15.21
N LEU A 197 7.88 5.19 -13.92
CA LEU A 197 8.81 4.17 -13.42
C LEU A 197 8.38 2.75 -13.83
N ALA A 198 7.08 2.51 -14.05
CA ALA A 198 6.59 1.22 -14.55
C ALA A 198 7.14 0.86 -15.95
N ASN A 199 7.59 1.85 -16.74
CA ASN A 199 8.23 1.62 -18.03
C ASN A 199 9.74 1.34 -17.93
N CYS A 200 10.35 1.53 -16.74
CA CYS A 200 11.78 1.28 -16.52
C CYS A 200 12.11 -0.21 -16.33
N GLY A 201 11.10 -1.05 -16.02
CA GLY A 201 11.31 -2.48 -15.81
C GLY A 201 10.05 -3.32 -15.99
N LYS A 202 10.23 -4.57 -16.46
CA LYS A 202 9.11 -5.50 -16.66
C LYS A 202 8.38 -5.87 -15.37
N ASN A 203 9.10 -5.84 -14.24
CA ASN A 203 8.62 -6.26 -12.92
C ASN A 203 8.18 -5.07 -12.05
N VAL A 204 7.92 -3.91 -12.65
CA VAL A 204 7.47 -2.71 -11.94
C VAL A 204 5.98 -2.50 -12.15
N MET A 205 5.26 -2.31 -11.06
CA MET A 205 3.84 -1.98 -11.01
C MET A 205 3.64 -0.68 -10.24
N VAL A 206 2.50 -0.05 -10.41
CA VAL A 206 2.09 1.15 -9.66
C VAL A 206 0.73 0.91 -9.06
N GLU A 207 0.54 1.25 -7.79
CA GLU A 207 -0.74 1.07 -7.12
C GLU A 207 -1.33 2.42 -6.66
N SER A 208 -2.66 2.48 -6.61
CA SER A 208 -3.43 3.71 -6.40
C SER A 208 -3.78 3.99 -4.94
N GLY A 209 -3.02 3.46 -3.97
CA GLY A 209 -3.34 3.57 -2.55
C GLY A 209 -3.88 4.94 -2.16
N GLY A 210 -5.05 4.97 -1.56
CA GLY A 210 -5.63 6.19 -1.04
C GLY A 210 -6.12 7.22 -2.06
N ILE A 211 -6.26 6.88 -3.33
CA ILE A 211 -6.68 7.85 -4.36
C ILE A 211 -7.99 8.58 -3.99
N THR A 212 -8.89 7.92 -3.27
CA THR A 212 -10.17 8.53 -2.84
C THR A 212 -10.01 9.58 -1.75
N TRP A 213 -9.05 9.43 -0.84
CA TRP A 213 -8.82 10.47 0.16
C TRP A 213 -7.99 11.64 -0.39
N LEU A 214 -7.20 11.44 -1.44
CA LEU A 214 -6.54 12.53 -2.18
C LEU A 214 -7.55 13.46 -2.87
N TYR A 215 -8.72 12.93 -3.22
CA TYR A 215 -9.84 13.66 -3.82
C TYR A 215 -11.05 13.75 -2.88
N ASN A 216 -10.84 13.77 -1.55
CA ASN A 216 -11.91 13.76 -0.55
C ASN A 216 -12.81 15.01 -0.55
N GLU A 217 -12.40 16.09 -1.21
CA GLU A 217 -13.23 17.28 -1.45
C GLU A 217 -14.30 17.02 -2.53
N GLU A 218 -14.15 15.96 -3.31
CA GLU A 218 -15.16 15.53 -4.28
C GLU A 218 -16.13 14.55 -3.64
N PHE A 219 -17.39 14.62 -4.07
CA PHE A 219 -18.35 13.57 -3.76
C PHE A 219 -18.08 12.32 -4.58
N TYR A 220 -18.49 11.15 -4.04
CA TYR A 220 -18.66 9.95 -4.81
C TYR A 220 -19.43 10.26 -6.12
N PRO A 221 -19.00 9.80 -7.31
CA PRO A 221 -18.03 8.74 -7.56
C PRO A 221 -16.59 9.20 -7.90
N PHE A 222 -16.09 10.27 -7.37
CA PHE A 222 -14.70 10.72 -7.51
C PHE A 222 -14.21 10.87 -8.96
N PRO A 223 -14.78 11.78 -9.76
CA PRO A 223 -14.46 11.91 -11.18
C PRO A 223 -12.99 12.23 -11.45
N SER A 224 -12.31 12.98 -10.56
CA SER A 224 -10.88 13.25 -10.70
C SER A 224 -10.03 12.02 -10.43
N ALA A 225 -10.43 11.13 -9.52
CA ALA A 225 -9.77 9.85 -9.30
C ALA A 225 -9.84 8.98 -10.58
N VAL A 226 -11.02 8.89 -11.21
CA VAL A 226 -11.20 8.16 -12.48
C VAL A 226 -10.28 8.72 -13.57
N LYS A 227 -10.22 10.06 -13.71
CA LYS A 227 -9.32 10.72 -14.69
C LYS A 227 -7.85 10.40 -14.43
N SER A 228 -7.43 10.41 -13.16
CA SER A 228 -6.04 10.09 -12.81
C SER A 228 -5.69 8.64 -13.11
N ILE A 229 -6.62 7.70 -12.88
CA ILE A 229 -6.44 6.29 -13.27
C ILE A 229 -6.31 6.17 -14.79
N ARG A 230 -7.17 6.85 -15.57
CA ARG A 230 -7.06 6.87 -17.02
C ARG A 230 -5.72 7.46 -17.48
N GLU A 231 -5.32 8.61 -16.93
CA GLU A 231 -4.04 9.23 -17.26
C GLU A 231 -2.87 8.30 -16.96
N ALA A 232 -2.87 7.62 -15.83
CA ALA A 232 -1.86 6.62 -15.49
C ALA A 232 -1.85 5.47 -16.51
N ALA A 233 -3.03 4.96 -16.89
CA ALA A 233 -3.15 3.90 -17.89
C ALA A 233 -2.66 4.34 -19.28
N ASP A 234 -2.89 5.60 -19.67
CA ASP A 234 -2.40 6.15 -20.94
C ASP A 234 -0.86 6.29 -20.95
N LEU A 235 -0.25 6.47 -19.76
CA LEU A 235 1.21 6.57 -19.62
C LEU A 235 1.93 5.22 -19.66
N VAL A 236 1.36 4.17 -19.07
CA VAL A 236 2.09 2.92 -18.82
C VAL A 236 1.32 1.63 -19.15
N GLY A 237 0.05 1.73 -19.51
CA GLY A 237 -0.86 0.60 -19.71
C GLY A 237 -1.60 0.21 -18.43
N MET A 238 -2.86 -0.24 -18.57
CA MET A 238 -3.67 -0.69 -17.43
C MET A 238 -3.09 -1.96 -16.77
N ASP A 239 -2.37 -2.77 -17.51
CA ASP A 239 -1.68 -3.98 -17.04
C ASP A 239 -0.54 -3.70 -16.05
N LYS A 240 -0.12 -2.44 -15.90
CA LYS A 240 0.88 -1.98 -14.93
C LYS A 240 0.29 -1.36 -13.68
N LEU A 241 -1.02 -1.25 -13.57
CA LEU A 241 -1.70 -0.55 -12.50
C LEU A 241 -2.45 -1.51 -11.59
N MET A 242 -2.46 -1.22 -10.28
CA MET A 242 -3.19 -1.96 -9.26
C MET A 242 -4.01 -1.01 -8.40
N TRP A 243 -5.19 -1.45 -7.98
CA TRP A 243 -5.97 -0.74 -6.97
C TRP A 243 -5.42 -1.02 -5.57
N GLY A 244 -5.30 0.04 -4.76
CA GLY A 244 -5.05 0.00 -3.32
C GLY A 244 -5.96 0.97 -2.60
N SER A 245 -6.42 0.61 -1.41
CA SER A 245 -7.37 1.42 -0.64
C SER A 245 -6.72 2.43 0.29
N ASP A 246 -5.52 2.13 0.78
CA ASP A 246 -4.90 2.79 1.93
C ASP A 246 -5.76 2.66 3.21
N TYR A 247 -6.38 1.46 3.40
CA TYR A 247 -7.08 1.12 4.64
C TYR A 247 -6.10 1.17 5.83
N PRO A 248 -6.45 1.74 7.00
CA PRO A 248 -7.76 2.20 7.42
C PRO A 248 -8.01 3.69 7.14
N ARG A 249 -7.03 4.42 6.60
CA ARG A 249 -7.15 5.88 6.39
C ARG A 249 -8.37 6.23 5.54
N THR A 250 -8.57 5.52 4.44
CA THR A 250 -9.73 5.72 3.56
C THR A 250 -11.06 5.60 4.27
N ILE A 251 -11.20 4.69 5.22
CA ILE A 251 -12.47 4.47 5.92
C ILE A 251 -12.74 5.49 7.05
N THR A 252 -11.89 6.46 7.25
CA THR A 252 -12.21 7.63 8.08
C THR A 252 -13.20 8.58 7.37
N ALA A 253 -13.29 8.52 6.05
CA ALA A 253 -14.11 9.41 5.22
C ALA A 253 -15.24 8.69 4.47
N ILE A 254 -15.01 7.47 4.00
CA ILE A 254 -15.97 6.68 3.20
C ILE A 254 -16.01 5.23 3.68
N THR A 255 -16.98 4.43 3.17
CA THR A 255 -16.95 2.99 3.44
C THR A 255 -15.84 2.31 2.62
N TYR A 256 -15.35 1.16 3.11
CA TYR A 256 -14.31 0.41 2.41
C TYR A 256 -14.74 0.02 0.97
N ARG A 257 -16.02 -0.38 0.78
CA ARG A 257 -16.58 -0.68 -0.54
C ARG A 257 -16.54 0.54 -1.48
N MET A 258 -16.81 1.73 -0.99
CA MET A 258 -16.79 2.95 -1.81
C MET A 258 -15.39 3.27 -2.35
N SER A 259 -14.31 2.75 -1.75
CA SER A 259 -12.95 3.00 -2.20
C SER A 259 -12.62 2.36 -3.56
N TYR A 260 -13.44 1.41 -4.03
CA TYR A 260 -13.28 0.80 -5.36
C TYR A 260 -14.56 0.76 -6.21
N ASP A 261 -15.73 0.84 -5.60
CA ASP A 261 -17.04 0.68 -6.27
C ASP A 261 -17.27 1.75 -7.36
N PHE A 262 -16.70 2.94 -7.20
CA PHE A 262 -16.72 3.99 -8.22
C PHE A 262 -16.04 3.55 -9.53
N ILE A 263 -15.03 2.69 -9.46
CA ILE A 263 -14.34 2.11 -10.62
C ILE A 263 -15.27 1.15 -11.34
N LEU A 264 -15.96 0.28 -10.60
CA LEU A 264 -16.94 -0.65 -11.19
C LEU A 264 -18.07 0.08 -11.93
N LYS A 265 -18.50 1.24 -11.42
CA LYS A 265 -19.57 2.05 -11.99
C LYS A 265 -19.10 3.01 -13.07
N SER A 266 -17.79 3.18 -13.26
CA SER A 266 -17.25 4.07 -14.29
C SER A 266 -17.49 3.51 -15.68
N ASN A 267 -17.79 4.39 -16.62
CA ASN A 267 -17.85 4.09 -18.06
C ASN A 267 -16.54 4.43 -18.79
N GLU A 268 -15.53 4.93 -18.07
CA GLU A 268 -14.23 5.33 -18.61
C GLU A 268 -13.25 4.14 -18.74
N MET A 269 -13.64 2.96 -18.28
CA MET A 269 -12.85 1.74 -18.33
C MET A 269 -13.68 0.58 -18.84
N THR A 270 -13.07 -0.31 -19.63
CA THR A 270 -13.69 -1.57 -20.05
C THR A 270 -13.76 -2.55 -18.89
N GLU A 271 -14.58 -3.61 -19.01
CA GLU A 271 -14.69 -4.64 -17.96
C GLU A 271 -13.36 -5.40 -17.77
N GLU A 272 -12.58 -5.57 -18.84
CA GLU A 272 -11.24 -6.16 -18.79
C GLU A 272 -10.26 -5.28 -18.03
N GLU A 273 -10.28 -3.96 -18.28
CA GLU A 273 -9.45 -3.00 -17.55
C GLU A 273 -9.82 -2.95 -16.06
N LYS A 274 -11.12 -2.95 -15.73
CA LYS A 274 -11.60 -3.01 -14.34
C LYS A 274 -11.13 -4.29 -13.65
N ALA A 275 -11.24 -5.44 -14.33
CA ALA A 275 -10.82 -6.73 -13.80
C ALA A 275 -9.30 -6.78 -13.57
N ALA A 276 -8.51 -6.23 -14.49
CA ALA A 276 -7.05 -6.14 -14.37
C ALA A 276 -6.68 -5.24 -13.18
N PHE A 277 -7.19 -4.02 -13.14
CA PHE A 277 -6.86 -3.01 -12.14
C PHE A 277 -7.29 -3.41 -10.72
N LEU A 278 -8.53 -3.91 -10.55
CA LEU A 278 -9.09 -4.22 -9.23
C LEU A 278 -8.54 -5.49 -8.60
N GLY A 279 -7.86 -6.38 -9.37
CA GLY A 279 -7.33 -7.59 -8.75
C GLY A 279 -6.46 -8.47 -9.62
N GLY A 280 -6.70 -8.55 -10.93
CA GLY A 280 -5.95 -9.43 -11.84
C GLY A 280 -4.45 -9.16 -11.81
N ASN A 281 -4.07 -7.89 -11.90
CA ASN A 281 -2.68 -7.45 -11.87
C ASN A 281 -2.03 -7.74 -10.50
N ALA A 282 -2.70 -7.40 -9.41
CA ALA A 282 -2.21 -7.66 -8.05
C ALA A 282 -2.07 -9.18 -7.79
N ASN A 283 -3.03 -9.99 -8.25
CA ASN A 283 -2.95 -11.45 -8.13
C ASN A 283 -1.69 -12.00 -8.81
N THR A 284 -1.46 -11.59 -10.04
CA THR A 284 -0.27 -12.03 -10.82
C THR A 284 1.03 -11.53 -10.18
N PHE A 285 1.04 -10.28 -9.73
CA PHE A 285 2.24 -9.65 -9.19
C PHE A 285 2.62 -10.23 -7.82
N TYR A 286 1.69 -10.34 -6.89
CA TYR A 286 1.95 -10.84 -5.54
C TYR A 286 1.86 -12.38 -5.44
N GLY A 287 1.23 -13.04 -6.41
CA GLY A 287 1.14 -14.50 -6.46
C GLY A 287 0.16 -15.08 -5.44
N PHE A 288 -1.02 -14.48 -5.27
CA PHE A 288 -2.07 -15.04 -4.41
C PHE A 288 -2.66 -16.35 -4.95
N GLY A 289 -2.73 -16.49 -6.30
CA GLY A 289 -3.34 -17.67 -6.92
C GLY A 289 -4.87 -17.66 -6.85
N LYS A 290 -5.46 -18.82 -6.56
CA LYS A 290 -6.91 -18.94 -6.44
C LYS A 290 -7.35 -18.45 -5.05
N LEU A 291 -8.09 -17.35 -5.03
CA LEU A 291 -8.66 -16.80 -3.80
C LEU A 291 -9.88 -17.62 -3.32
N PRO A 292 -10.18 -17.62 -2.02
CA PRO A 292 -11.40 -18.22 -1.49
C PRO A 292 -12.64 -17.50 -2.05
N GLU A 293 -13.70 -18.27 -2.23
CA GLU A 293 -15.01 -17.69 -2.55
C GLU A 293 -15.59 -17.07 -1.27
N LEU A 294 -16.00 -15.81 -1.38
CA LEU A 294 -16.63 -15.08 -0.29
C LEU A 294 -18.15 -15.19 -0.42
N PRO A 295 -18.87 -15.61 0.63
CA PRO A 295 -20.31 -15.60 0.62
C PRO A 295 -20.82 -14.16 0.53
N TYR A 296 -21.76 -13.91 -0.40
CA TYR A 296 -22.42 -12.62 -0.43
C TYR A 296 -23.39 -12.53 0.76
N ILE A 297 -23.18 -11.53 1.61
CA ILE A 297 -24.01 -11.28 2.78
C ILE A 297 -24.88 -10.05 2.48
N LYS A 298 -26.19 -10.26 2.44
CA LYS A 298 -27.15 -9.17 2.27
C LYS A 298 -27.13 -8.25 3.48
N ASN A 299 -27.22 -6.97 3.24
CA ASN A 299 -27.47 -6.03 4.30
C ASN A 299 -28.97 -6.00 4.65
N MET A 300 -29.31 -5.32 5.74
CA MET A 300 -30.68 -5.28 6.26
C MET A 300 -31.69 -4.69 5.26
N SER A 301 -31.25 -3.90 4.30
CA SER A 301 -32.13 -3.19 3.33
C SER A 301 -32.29 -3.93 2.00
N GLU A 302 -31.71 -5.12 1.83
CA GLU A 302 -31.80 -5.91 0.60
C GLU A 302 -32.88 -7.00 0.64
#